data_df3d4081d39cb81fbe2226546fbe7748
#
_entry.id   df3d4081d39cb81fbe2226546fbe7748
#
_cell.length_a   1.000
_cell.length_b   1.000
_cell.length_c   1.000
_cell.angle_alpha   90.00
_cell.angle_beta   90.00
_cell.angle_gamma   90.00
#
_symmetry.space_group_name_H-M   'P 1'
#
loop_
_entity.id
_entity.type
_entity.pdbx_description
1 polymer ?
#
loop_
_entity_poly.entity_id
_entity_poly.type
_entity_poly.pdbx_seq_one_letter_code
_entity_poly.pdbx_strand_id
1 'polypeptide(L)'
;LRDPTLLTIGMGTHTNAAIALLRALTEVAQSRLTQIHGAREDTPTADMRKVMGYERARRMNRYWFDSPREEPFADVPSFDSDDFLTDIRMTLGRLEGARIDRVIVVDLTRPEINVPVVRVIVPGLEVYAMDQERMGARCHAARNRSIPGPKL
;
A
#
# COMPACT_ATOMS: atom_id res chain seq x y z
N LEU A 1 6.90 11.46 22.52
CA LEU A 1 5.93 12.46 22.06
C LEU A 1 4.68 11.73 21.57
N ARG A 2 3.54 11.93 22.28
CA ARG A 2 2.24 11.34 21.93
C ARG A 2 1.41 12.34 21.11
N ASP A 3 1.97 12.79 19.98
CA ASP A 3 1.30 13.70 19.08
C ASP A 3 0.44 12.89 18.10
N PRO A 4 -0.88 13.09 18.06
CA PRO A 4 -1.78 12.33 17.19
C PRO A 4 -1.57 12.64 15.71
N THR A 5 -0.98 13.77 15.36
CA THR A 5 -0.67 14.13 13.97
C THR A 5 0.49 13.29 13.41
N LEU A 6 1.30 12.69 14.28
CA LEU A 6 2.43 11.85 13.92
C LEU A 6 2.09 10.36 13.82
N LEU A 7 0.81 9.98 14.00
CA LEU A 7 0.35 8.64 13.68
C LEU A 7 0.23 8.52 12.16
N THR A 8 1.22 7.85 11.57
CA THR A 8 1.30 7.62 10.12
C THR A 8 1.44 6.15 9.82
N ILE A 9 0.95 5.74 8.67
CA ILE A 9 1.12 4.40 8.13
C ILE A 9 1.86 4.50 6.79
N GLY A 10 2.65 3.50 6.47
CA GLY A 10 3.29 3.35 5.17
C GLY A 10 3.03 1.95 4.63
N MET A 11 2.93 1.85 3.33
CA MET A 11 2.72 0.61 2.61
C MET A 11 3.84 0.41 1.59
N GLY A 12 4.28 -0.81 1.42
CA GLY A 12 5.27 -1.16 0.43
C GLY A 12 4.91 -2.45 -0.26
N THR A 13 5.06 -2.49 -1.57
CA THR A 13 4.84 -3.70 -2.37
C THR A 13 6.05 -3.94 -3.24
N HIS A 14 6.59 -5.15 -3.17
CA HIS A 14 7.66 -5.65 -4.02
C HIS A 14 7.66 -7.18 -3.99
N THR A 15 8.24 -7.82 -4.99
CA THR A 15 8.47 -9.27 -5.01
C THR A 15 9.51 -9.70 -3.98
N ASN A 16 10.52 -8.87 -3.74
CA ASN A 16 11.48 -9.01 -2.65
C ASN A 16 10.93 -8.39 -1.38
N ALA A 17 10.81 -9.19 -0.31
CA ALA A 17 10.22 -8.78 0.97
C ALA A 17 11.00 -7.65 1.65
N ALA A 18 12.33 -7.65 1.57
CA ALA A 18 13.15 -6.60 2.17
C ALA A 18 12.93 -5.25 1.49
N ILE A 19 12.81 -5.23 0.15
CA ILE A 19 12.50 -4.02 -0.61
C ILE A 19 11.09 -3.54 -0.27
N ALA A 20 10.10 -4.44 -0.17
CA ALA A 20 8.74 -4.09 0.24
C ALA A 20 8.73 -3.42 1.62
N LEU A 21 9.46 -3.98 2.60
CA LEU A 21 9.58 -3.41 3.93
C LEU A 21 10.26 -2.04 3.92
N LEU A 22 11.37 -1.89 3.20
CA LEU A 22 12.08 -0.61 3.07
C LEU A 22 11.18 0.47 2.46
N ARG A 23 10.39 0.12 1.45
CA ARG A 23 9.42 1.05 0.85
C ARG A 23 8.36 1.49 1.86
N ALA A 24 7.80 0.56 2.64
CA ALA A 24 6.84 0.88 3.70
C ALA A 24 7.45 1.81 4.75
N LEU A 25 8.68 1.54 5.20
CA LEU A 25 9.39 2.37 6.18
C LEU A 25 9.69 3.79 5.66
N THR A 26 10.14 3.89 4.41
CA THR A 26 10.40 5.20 3.79
C THR A 26 9.13 6.00 3.58
N GLU A 27 8.02 5.35 3.23
CA GLU A 27 6.70 6.00 3.13
C GLU A 27 6.20 6.52 4.49
N VAL A 28 6.38 5.75 5.57
CA VAL A 28 6.08 6.23 6.94
C VAL A 28 6.90 7.47 7.26
N ALA A 29 8.21 7.45 6.98
CA ALA A 29 9.08 8.59 7.24
C ALA A 29 8.67 9.82 6.42
N GLN A 30 8.35 9.64 5.15
CA GLN A 30 7.85 10.71 4.27
C GLN A 30 6.53 11.29 4.78
N SER A 31 5.57 10.42 5.12
CA SER A 31 4.26 10.83 5.64
C SER A 31 4.41 11.63 6.94
N ARG A 32 5.30 11.18 7.82
CA ARG A 32 5.61 11.89 9.06
C ARG A 32 6.25 13.25 8.80
N LEU A 33 7.22 13.31 7.91
CA LEU A 33 7.89 14.57 7.55
C LEU A 33 6.90 15.58 6.96
N THR A 34 6.01 15.13 6.10
CA THR A 34 4.94 15.95 5.52
C THR A 34 4.05 16.58 6.61
N GLN A 35 3.71 15.81 7.64
CA GLN A 35 2.89 16.30 8.75
C GLN A 35 3.66 17.31 9.64
N ILE A 36 4.96 17.08 9.86
CA ILE A 36 5.80 17.99 10.67
C ILE A 36 6.02 19.31 9.93
N HIS A 37 6.28 19.23 8.63
CA HIS A 37 6.62 20.39 7.81
C HIS A 37 5.40 21.23 7.42
N GLY A 38 4.19 20.66 7.52
CA GLY A 38 2.96 21.35 7.13
C GLY A 38 2.85 21.66 5.64
N ALA A 39 3.61 20.94 4.79
CA ALA A 39 3.76 21.24 3.36
C ALA A 39 2.53 20.90 2.51
N ARG A 40 1.49 20.30 3.11
CA ARG A 40 0.25 19.93 2.40
C ARG A 40 -0.94 20.63 3.00
N GLU A 41 -1.50 21.56 2.23
CA GLU A 41 -2.73 22.28 2.56
C GLU A 41 -3.99 21.42 2.37
N ASP A 42 -3.88 20.30 1.63
CA ASP A 42 -4.97 19.39 1.30
C ASP A 42 -5.21 18.29 2.36
N THR A 43 -4.69 18.46 3.58
CA THR A 43 -4.91 17.53 4.68
C THR A 43 -5.79 18.11 5.81
N PRO A 44 -7.09 18.35 5.57
CA PRO A 44 -8.01 18.86 6.61
C PRO A 44 -8.12 17.92 7.81
N THR A 45 -7.69 16.67 7.66
CA THR A 45 -7.66 15.67 8.72
C THR A 45 -6.58 15.92 9.78
N ALA A 46 -5.55 16.73 9.51
CA ALA A 46 -4.49 16.99 10.49
C ALA A 46 -5.02 17.79 11.69
N ASP A 47 -5.78 18.83 11.44
CA ASP A 47 -6.39 19.63 12.52
C ASP A 47 -7.45 18.83 13.28
N MET A 48 -8.23 18.02 12.60
CA MET A 48 -9.17 17.11 13.26
C MET A 48 -8.44 16.10 14.17
N ARG A 49 -7.28 15.58 13.78
CA ARG A 49 -6.47 14.69 14.62
C ARG A 49 -5.92 15.39 15.86
N LYS A 50 -5.48 16.66 15.74
CA LYS A 50 -5.05 17.45 16.91
C LYS A 50 -6.16 17.59 17.95
N VAL A 51 -7.38 17.94 17.50
CA VAL A 51 -8.55 18.06 18.37
C VAL A 51 -8.94 16.72 18.98
N MET A 52 -8.81 15.64 18.22
CA MET A 52 -9.15 14.29 18.67
C MET A 52 -8.26 13.78 19.80
N GLY A 53 -6.99 14.11 19.81
CA GLY A 53 -5.97 13.65 20.75
C GLY A 53 -5.43 12.25 20.45
N TYR A 54 -4.23 11.96 20.95
CA TYR A 54 -3.49 10.72 20.63
C TYR A 54 -4.23 9.43 21.01
N GLU A 55 -4.77 9.35 22.22
CA GLU A 55 -5.39 8.12 22.71
C GLU A 55 -6.66 7.74 21.93
N ARG A 56 -7.41 8.74 21.49
CA ARG A 56 -8.59 8.50 20.65
C ARG A 56 -8.19 8.11 19.24
N ALA A 57 -7.20 8.79 18.66
CA ALA A 57 -6.66 8.46 17.34
C ALA A 57 -6.08 7.04 17.31
N ARG A 58 -5.35 6.62 18.37
CA ARG A 58 -4.83 5.26 18.51
C ARG A 58 -5.94 4.22 18.62
N ARG A 59 -6.98 4.48 19.42
CA ARG A 59 -8.13 3.55 19.53
C ARG A 59 -8.86 3.37 18.21
N MET A 60 -9.04 4.43 17.44
CA MET A 60 -9.69 4.36 16.12
C MET A 60 -8.88 3.54 15.12
N ASN A 61 -7.56 3.57 15.25
CA ASN A 61 -6.62 2.84 14.40
C ASN A 61 -6.03 1.61 15.12
N ARG A 62 -6.72 1.06 16.11
CA ARG A 62 -6.22 -0.06 16.93
C ARG A 62 -5.74 -1.25 16.10
N TYR A 63 -6.36 -1.50 14.95
CA TYR A 63 -5.98 -2.58 14.04
C TYR A 63 -4.56 -2.45 13.47
N TRP A 64 -3.92 -1.28 13.57
CA TRP A 64 -2.50 -1.11 13.25
C TRP A 64 -1.58 -1.63 14.35
N PHE A 65 -2.09 -1.75 15.58
CA PHE A 65 -1.31 -2.08 16.77
C PHE A 65 -1.65 -3.48 17.32
N ASP A 66 -2.88 -3.91 17.12
CA ASP A 66 -3.42 -5.15 17.70
C ASP A 66 -3.56 -6.22 16.59
N SER A 67 -2.48 -6.49 15.85
CA SER A 67 -2.50 -7.56 14.85
C SER A 67 -2.57 -8.92 15.56
N PRO A 68 -3.59 -9.76 15.26
CA PRO A 68 -3.65 -11.11 15.80
C PRO A 68 -2.67 -12.08 15.12
N ARG A 69 -1.97 -11.62 14.08
CA ARG A 69 -1.01 -12.40 13.31
C ARG A 69 0.33 -11.66 13.33
N GLU A 70 1.26 -12.23 14.06
CA GLU A 70 2.66 -11.87 13.97
C GLU A 70 3.36 -13.02 13.23
N GLU A 71 3.98 -12.69 12.12
CA GLU A 71 4.77 -13.63 11.34
C GLU A 71 6.23 -13.19 11.39
N PRO A 72 7.18 -14.10 11.65
CA PRO A 72 8.59 -13.78 11.53
C PRO A 72 8.91 -13.26 10.12
N PHE A 73 9.69 -12.20 10.01
CA PHE A 73 10.03 -11.64 8.72
C PHE A 73 10.72 -12.66 7.79
N ALA A 74 11.45 -13.61 8.37
CA ALA A 74 12.11 -14.68 7.61
C ALA A 74 11.11 -15.60 6.88
N ASP A 75 9.87 -15.69 7.36
CA ASP A 75 8.83 -16.55 6.78
C ASP A 75 8.03 -15.83 5.67
N VAL A 76 8.27 -14.53 5.48
CA VAL A 76 7.59 -13.75 4.42
C VAL A 76 8.10 -14.21 3.06
N PRO A 77 7.22 -14.67 2.16
CA PRO A 77 7.62 -15.09 0.83
C PRO A 77 8.37 -13.97 0.09
N SER A 78 9.55 -14.29 -0.39
CA SER A 78 10.40 -13.35 -1.10
C SER A 78 10.88 -13.97 -2.40
N PHE A 79 10.89 -13.18 -3.46
CA PHE A 79 11.47 -13.55 -4.75
C PHE A 79 12.37 -12.42 -5.22
N ASP A 80 13.55 -12.79 -5.63
CA ASP A 80 14.57 -11.88 -6.16
C ASP A 80 15.36 -12.59 -7.25
N SER A 81 15.68 -11.88 -8.31
CA SER A 81 16.56 -12.37 -9.37
C SER A 81 17.45 -11.23 -9.87
N ASP A 82 18.55 -11.59 -10.54
CA ASP A 82 19.45 -10.61 -11.16
C ASP A 82 18.96 -10.16 -12.55
N ASP A 83 17.76 -10.60 -12.96
CA ASP A 83 17.18 -10.30 -14.27
C ASP A 83 15.74 -9.76 -14.14
N PHE A 84 15.57 -8.51 -14.51
CA PHE A 84 14.24 -7.87 -14.51
C PHE A 84 13.21 -8.60 -15.36
N LEU A 85 13.60 -9.23 -16.45
CA LEU A 85 12.67 -9.97 -17.30
C LEU A 85 12.14 -11.20 -16.58
N THR A 86 12.99 -11.87 -15.81
CA THR A 86 12.60 -12.98 -14.94
C THR A 86 11.60 -12.53 -13.87
N ASP A 87 11.83 -11.38 -13.24
CA ASP A 87 10.91 -10.79 -12.25
C ASP A 87 9.56 -10.46 -12.88
N ILE A 88 9.56 -9.88 -14.08
CA ILE A 88 8.34 -9.57 -14.83
C ILE A 88 7.56 -10.86 -15.14
N ARG A 89 8.23 -11.89 -15.67
CA ARG A 89 7.60 -13.17 -16.01
C ARG A 89 6.98 -13.84 -14.77
N MET A 90 7.69 -13.84 -13.65
CA MET A 90 7.19 -14.36 -12.40
C MET A 90 5.94 -13.59 -11.93
N THR A 91 5.96 -12.26 -12.04
CA THR A 91 4.82 -11.41 -11.68
C THR A 91 3.62 -11.70 -12.57
N LEU A 92 3.81 -11.83 -13.89
CA LEU A 92 2.77 -12.20 -14.85
C LEU A 92 2.17 -13.58 -14.53
N GLY A 93 2.99 -14.57 -14.22
CA GLY A 93 2.53 -15.91 -13.82
C GLY A 93 1.68 -15.88 -12.53
N ARG A 94 2.02 -15.02 -11.57
CA ARG A 94 1.21 -14.83 -10.35
C ARG A 94 -0.12 -14.14 -10.64
N LEU A 95 -0.15 -13.18 -11.55
CA LEU A 95 -1.39 -12.54 -11.99
C LEU A 95 -2.31 -13.54 -12.72
N GLU A 96 -1.76 -14.35 -13.61
CA GLU A 96 -2.49 -15.42 -14.29
C GLU A 96 -3.08 -16.44 -13.30
N GLY A 97 -2.28 -16.88 -12.32
CA GLY A 97 -2.75 -17.74 -11.23
C GLY A 97 -3.87 -17.10 -10.39
N ALA A 98 -3.93 -15.77 -10.33
CA ALA A 98 -5.01 -15.00 -9.71
C ALA A 98 -6.19 -14.72 -10.67
N ARG A 99 -6.20 -15.34 -11.87
CA ARG A 99 -7.18 -15.14 -12.94
C ARG A 99 -7.23 -13.70 -13.48
N ILE A 100 -6.07 -13.06 -13.52
CA ILE A 100 -5.87 -11.77 -14.17
C ILE A 100 -5.03 -12.05 -15.42
N ASP A 101 -5.69 -12.11 -16.56
CA ASP A 101 -5.14 -12.60 -17.83
C ASP A 101 -4.67 -11.49 -18.76
N ARG A 102 -4.86 -10.24 -18.38
CA ARG A 102 -4.48 -9.08 -19.19
C ARG A 102 -3.59 -8.10 -18.46
N VAL A 103 -2.46 -7.80 -19.09
CA VAL A 103 -1.56 -6.72 -18.72
C VAL A 103 -1.30 -5.89 -19.97
N ILE A 104 -1.63 -4.62 -19.92
CA ILE A 104 -1.48 -3.68 -21.04
C ILE A 104 -0.30 -2.77 -20.71
N VAL A 105 0.64 -2.69 -21.62
CA VAL A 105 1.78 -1.77 -21.52
C VAL A 105 1.63 -0.69 -22.59
N VAL A 106 1.65 0.56 -22.14
CA VAL A 106 1.62 1.73 -23.02
C VAL A 106 2.98 2.39 -22.96
N ASP A 107 3.64 2.52 -24.11
CA ASP A 107 4.88 3.27 -24.21
C ASP A 107 4.57 4.77 -24.24
N LEU A 108 5.13 5.49 -23.27
CA LEU A 108 5.02 6.93 -23.11
C LEU A 108 6.38 7.62 -23.30
N THR A 109 7.35 6.91 -23.84
CA THR A 109 8.68 7.46 -24.12
C THR A 109 8.59 8.64 -25.08
N ARG A 110 9.14 9.77 -24.65
CA ARG A 110 9.24 10.96 -25.51
C ARG A 110 10.54 10.94 -26.26
N PRO A 111 10.51 10.95 -27.61
CA PRO A 111 11.73 10.92 -28.44
C PRO A 111 12.73 12.03 -28.11
N GLU A 112 12.21 13.22 -27.74
CA GLU A 112 13.02 14.40 -27.45
C GLU A 112 13.82 14.25 -26.16
N ILE A 113 13.34 13.42 -25.21
CA ILE A 113 13.97 13.20 -23.89
C ILE A 113 14.75 11.90 -23.90
N ASN A 114 14.32 10.92 -24.68
CA ASN A 114 14.92 9.59 -24.83
C ASN A 114 15.10 8.85 -23.47
N VAL A 115 14.19 9.07 -22.53
CA VAL A 115 14.11 8.30 -21.28
C VAL A 115 12.93 7.33 -21.41
N PRO A 116 13.16 6.01 -21.30
CA PRO A 116 12.07 5.03 -21.40
C PRO A 116 11.05 5.23 -20.29
N VAL A 117 9.79 5.41 -20.67
CA VAL A 117 8.66 5.55 -19.75
C VAL A 117 7.53 4.66 -20.22
N VAL A 118 7.03 3.82 -19.34
CA VAL A 118 5.87 2.97 -19.63
C VAL A 118 4.77 3.16 -18.59
N ARG A 119 3.53 3.02 -19.05
CA ARG A 119 2.37 2.88 -18.18
C ARG A 119 1.84 1.46 -18.27
N VAL A 120 1.73 0.82 -17.12
CA VAL A 120 1.15 -0.52 -17.04
C VAL A 120 -0.28 -0.42 -16.52
N ILE A 121 -1.21 -1.06 -17.22
CA ILE A 121 -2.63 -1.14 -16.85
C ILE A 121 -2.98 -2.61 -16.74
N VAL A 122 -3.51 -3.00 -15.59
CA VAL A 122 -3.89 -4.38 -15.31
C VAL A 122 -5.39 -4.45 -14.99
N PRO A 123 -6.23 -4.71 -16.01
CA PRO A 123 -7.68 -4.87 -15.78
C PRO A 123 -7.96 -5.99 -14.77
N GLY A 124 -8.82 -5.72 -13.80
CA GLY A 124 -9.13 -6.66 -12.72
C GLY A 124 -8.32 -6.48 -11.44
N LEU A 125 -7.27 -5.67 -11.44
CA LEU A 125 -6.72 -5.11 -10.20
C LEU A 125 -7.57 -3.92 -9.75
N GLU A 126 -7.72 -3.80 -8.45
CA GLU A 126 -8.52 -2.76 -7.82
C GLU A 126 -7.66 -1.98 -6.82
N VAL A 127 -7.95 -0.69 -6.68
CA VAL A 127 -7.25 0.16 -5.72
C VAL A 127 -7.98 0.07 -4.39
N TYR A 128 -7.29 -0.40 -3.36
CA TYR A 128 -7.75 -0.23 -1.98
C TYR A 128 -7.45 1.20 -1.55
N ALA A 129 -8.46 2.07 -1.64
CA ALA A 129 -8.35 3.46 -1.26
C ALA A 129 -9.28 3.77 -0.08
N MET A 130 -9.01 4.86 0.63
CA MET A 130 -9.91 5.39 1.67
C MET A 130 -11.28 5.78 1.09
N ASP A 131 -11.32 6.06 -0.20
CA ASP A 131 -12.53 6.31 -0.98
C ASP A 131 -13.21 4.98 -1.32
N GLN A 132 -14.31 4.70 -0.64
CA GLN A 132 -15.05 3.44 -0.80
C GLN A 132 -15.66 3.29 -2.21
N GLU A 133 -15.90 4.38 -2.93
CA GLU A 133 -16.43 4.36 -4.29
C GLU A 133 -15.43 3.76 -5.31
N ARG A 134 -14.13 3.74 -4.95
CA ARG A 134 -13.09 3.15 -5.79
C ARG A 134 -12.81 1.68 -5.52
N MET A 135 -13.40 1.13 -4.46
CA MET A 135 -13.24 -0.29 -4.14
C MET A 135 -14.17 -1.13 -5.01
N GLY A 136 -13.60 -2.06 -5.75
CA GLY A 136 -14.37 -3.01 -6.54
C GLY A 136 -14.72 -4.29 -5.79
N ALA A 137 -15.33 -5.23 -6.50
CA ALA A 137 -15.86 -6.46 -5.93
C ALA A 137 -14.79 -7.34 -5.26
N ARG A 138 -13.56 -7.35 -5.76
CA ARG A 138 -12.44 -8.14 -5.19
C ARG A 138 -12.01 -7.57 -3.84
N CYS A 139 -11.90 -6.26 -3.71
CA CYS A 139 -11.58 -5.58 -2.44
C CYS A 139 -12.66 -5.84 -1.40
N HIS A 140 -13.93 -5.71 -1.78
CA HIS A 140 -15.06 -6.03 -0.90
C HIS A 140 -15.05 -7.50 -0.45
N ALA A 141 -14.82 -8.43 -1.36
CA ALA A 141 -14.74 -9.86 -1.05
C ALA A 141 -13.56 -10.20 -0.14
N ALA A 142 -12.41 -9.56 -0.31
CA ALA A 142 -11.25 -9.74 0.55
C ALA A 142 -11.51 -9.19 1.96
N ARG A 143 -12.09 -7.99 2.06
CA ARG A 143 -12.47 -7.36 3.32
C ARG A 143 -13.42 -8.26 4.13
N ASN A 144 -14.43 -8.82 3.50
CA ASN A 144 -15.42 -9.67 4.17
C ASN A 144 -14.82 -11.00 4.68
N ARG A 145 -13.72 -11.49 4.06
CA ARG A 145 -12.99 -12.67 4.53
C ARG A 145 -12.05 -12.38 5.69
N SER A 146 -11.54 -11.16 5.79
CA SER A 146 -10.54 -10.75 6.79
C SER A 146 -11.13 -10.26 8.11
N ILE A 147 -12.43 -9.95 8.14
CA ILE A 147 -13.12 -9.51 9.35
C ILE A 147 -13.98 -10.69 9.82
N PRO A 148 -13.62 -11.37 10.93
CA PRO A 148 -14.58 -12.23 11.61
C PRO A 148 -15.75 -11.34 12.00
N GLY A 149 -16.95 -11.65 11.50
CA GLY A 149 -18.16 -10.93 11.90
C GLY A 149 -18.27 -10.88 13.43
N PRO A 150 -18.91 -9.84 13.99
CA PRO A 150 -19.19 -9.83 15.41
C PRO A 150 -19.96 -11.11 15.75
N LYS A 151 -19.40 -11.92 16.63
CA LYS A 151 -20.19 -12.99 17.25
C LYS A 151 -21.32 -12.29 18.01
N LEU A 152 -22.53 -12.43 17.48
CA LEU A 152 -23.78 -12.10 18.19
C LEU A 152 -23.89 -12.96 19.43
#